data_eda68437dbc937b055e7d59ac572e69a
#
_entry.id   eda68437dbc937b055e7d59ac572e69a
#
_cell.length_a   1.000
_cell.length_b   1.000
_cell.length_c   1.000
_cell.angle_alpha   90.00
_cell.angle_beta   90.00
_cell.angle_gamma   90.00
#
_symmetry.space_group_name_H-M   'P 1'
#
loop_
_entity.id
_entity.type
_entity.pdbx_description
1 polymer ?
#
loop_
_entity_poly.entity_id
_entity_poly.type
_entity_poly.pdbx_seq_one_letter_code
_entity_poly.pdbx_strand_id
1 'polypeptide(L)'
;AYTWFNRIIAIRFMEVNNYLPTRVRVLSSDIEGKIEPDILNEAPDIDLDFTEEEVTFILNAKAENKLDELFRFLFIKQCNKLGEILPELFEQTKDYTEMLLNISYINKDDVIRMLVDGVPEEDFDITTKNENGEVQGQVEIIGWLYQYYNTEVKDDTFKKLKNKVKISKERIPAATQLFTPDWIVKYMVENSLGRLWIEHLRAIDSTIKEKEIAEKFGWKYYLEEAEQEKEVSIKLTEIRKSYKDLTPQDITCIDPCMGSGHILVYMFDVLIDIYTSEGYSEKDAVFYIVNNNIRGLDIDKRAYQLTYFSIMMKGRSYNRRFFNGKKIEEEGKEKTIYPNPFLYEIEE
;
A
#
# COMPACT_ATOMS: atom_id res chain seq x y z
N ALA A 1 -14.72 -14.18 -3.00
CA ALA A 1 -14.21 -14.07 -1.62
C ALA A 1 -13.02 -13.11 -1.52
N TYR A 2 -11.95 -13.30 -2.29
CA TYR A 2 -10.73 -12.47 -2.22
C TYR A 2 -10.95 -10.97 -2.47
N THR A 3 -11.81 -10.61 -3.41
CA THR A 3 -12.12 -9.20 -3.71
C THR A 3 -12.67 -8.48 -2.47
N TRP A 4 -13.57 -9.13 -1.75
CA TRP A 4 -14.14 -8.58 -0.54
C TRP A 4 -13.15 -8.55 0.62
N PHE A 5 -12.29 -9.56 0.74
CA PHE A 5 -11.22 -9.57 1.72
C PHE A 5 -10.30 -8.35 1.58
N ASN A 6 -9.76 -8.10 0.39
CA ASN A 6 -8.91 -6.94 0.13
C ASN A 6 -9.62 -5.61 0.43
N ARG A 7 -10.90 -5.47 0.04
CA ARG A 7 -11.70 -4.26 0.28
C ARG A 7 -11.99 -4.01 1.75
N ILE A 8 -12.36 -5.05 2.50
CA ILE A 8 -12.62 -4.94 3.93
C ILE A 8 -11.37 -4.48 4.67
N ILE A 9 -10.22 -5.10 4.40
CA ILE A 9 -8.95 -4.72 5.05
C ILE A 9 -8.53 -3.31 4.65
N ALA A 10 -8.68 -2.95 3.37
CA ALA A 10 -8.37 -1.61 2.89
C ALA A 10 -9.22 -0.53 3.58
N ILE A 11 -10.53 -0.77 3.72
CA ILE A 11 -11.44 0.14 4.43
C ILE A 11 -11.04 0.22 5.91
N ARG A 12 -10.69 -0.91 6.56
CA ARG A 12 -10.21 -0.90 7.95
C ARG A 12 -8.98 -0.03 8.11
N PHE A 13 -7.99 -0.20 7.24
CA PHE A 13 -6.79 0.63 7.25
C PHE A 13 -7.11 2.11 7.05
N MET A 14 -7.97 2.42 6.07
CA MET A 14 -8.32 3.81 5.74
C MET A 14 -9.14 4.49 6.85
N GLU A 15 -10.07 3.78 7.52
CA GLU A 15 -10.85 4.38 8.60
C GLU A 15 -9.99 4.66 9.83
N VAL A 16 -9.09 3.74 10.21
CA VAL A 16 -8.18 3.93 11.35
C VAL A 16 -7.26 5.14 11.13
N ASN A 17 -6.73 5.30 9.91
CA ASN A 17 -5.82 6.41 9.57
C ASN A 17 -6.55 7.70 9.12
N ASN A 18 -7.85 7.73 9.19
CA ASN A 18 -8.67 8.87 8.74
C ASN A 18 -8.39 9.26 7.25
N TYR A 19 -8.26 8.23 6.39
CA TYR A 19 -7.99 8.39 4.96
C TYR A 19 -9.24 8.25 4.10
N LEU A 20 -10.38 7.84 4.67
CA LEU A 20 -11.65 7.81 3.96
C LEU A 20 -12.07 9.23 3.55
N PRO A 21 -12.52 9.46 2.30
CA PRO A 21 -13.00 10.77 1.85
C PRO A 21 -14.14 11.31 2.72
N THR A 22 -15.05 10.44 3.12
CA THR A 22 -16.19 10.73 3.99
C THR A 22 -15.82 11.08 5.42
N ARG A 23 -14.64 10.67 5.90
CA ARG A 23 -14.15 10.78 7.28
C ARG A 23 -15.05 10.09 8.31
N VAL A 24 -15.91 9.19 7.88
CA VAL A 24 -16.81 8.42 8.73
C VAL A 24 -16.31 6.98 8.78
N ARG A 25 -16.23 6.38 9.96
CA ARG A 25 -15.85 4.98 10.11
C ARG A 25 -16.92 4.05 9.56
N VAL A 26 -16.51 3.08 8.77
CA VAL A 26 -17.41 2.19 8.02
C VAL A 26 -17.62 0.86 8.72
N LEU A 27 -16.55 0.31 9.32
CA LEU A 27 -16.57 -1.02 9.97
C LEU A 27 -16.65 -0.91 11.49
N SER A 28 -16.31 0.24 12.04
CA SER A 28 -16.21 0.49 13.48
C SER A 28 -16.77 1.85 13.88
N SER A 29 -16.61 2.23 15.14
CA SER A 29 -16.95 3.56 15.67
C SER A 29 -15.74 4.23 16.30
N ASP A 30 -15.71 5.57 16.29
CA ASP A 30 -14.76 6.38 17.06
C ASP A 30 -15.05 6.34 18.57
N ILE A 31 -16.24 5.91 18.96
CA ILE A 31 -16.65 5.83 20.35
C ILE A 31 -16.21 4.48 20.93
N GLU A 32 -15.34 4.51 21.91
CA GLU A 32 -14.86 3.31 22.60
C GLU A 32 -16.00 2.44 23.13
N GLY A 33 -15.95 1.14 22.83
CA GLY A 33 -16.97 0.17 23.27
C GLY A 33 -18.26 0.16 22.45
N LYS A 34 -18.45 1.08 21.51
CA LYS A 34 -19.60 1.09 20.60
C LYS A 34 -19.39 0.07 19.49
N ILE A 35 -20.35 -0.87 19.36
CA ILE A 35 -20.32 -1.94 18.36
C ILE A 35 -20.81 -1.45 17.00
N GLU A 36 -21.81 -0.56 16.99
CA GLU A 36 -22.46 -0.06 15.79
C GLU A 36 -21.50 0.87 15.02
N PRO A 37 -21.22 0.58 13.73
CA PRO A 37 -20.40 1.44 12.90
C PRO A 37 -20.98 2.85 12.72
N ASP A 38 -20.08 3.87 12.68
CA ASP A 38 -20.53 5.26 12.60
C ASP A 38 -21.28 5.56 11.30
N ILE A 39 -20.98 4.88 10.20
CA ILE A 39 -21.66 5.03 8.92
C ILE A 39 -23.18 4.82 9.03
N LEU A 40 -23.63 3.95 9.93
CA LEU A 40 -25.05 3.72 10.15
C LEU A 40 -25.75 4.92 10.77
N ASN A 41 -25.08 5.63 11.68
CA ASN A 41 -25.65 6.80 12.34
C ASN A 41 -25.65 8.03 11.43
N GLU A 42 -24.53 8.23 10.74
CA GLU A 42 -24.30 9.41 9.89
C GLU A 42 -25.11 9.38 8.58
N ALA A 43 -25.51 8.19 8.06
CA ALA A 43 -26.37 8.13 6.89
C ALA A 43 -27.76 8.71 7.20
N PRO A 44 -28.41 9.44 6.26
CA PRO A 44 -28.01 9.66 4.86
C PRO A 44 -27.12 10.90 4.62
N ASP A 45 -26.67 11.60 5.66
CA ASP A 45 -25.96 12.89 5.55
C ASP A 45 -24.52 12.78 5.07
N ILE A 46 -24.01 11.55 4.85
CA ILE A 46 -22.66 11.29 4.34
C ILE A 46 -22.61 11.55 2.84
N ASP A 47 -21.50 12.12 2.36
CA ASP A 47 -21.20 12.35 0.93
C ASP A 47 -20.87 11.03 0.18
N LEU A 48 -21.92 10.25 -0.12
CA LEU A 48 -21.87 9.00 -0.89
C LEU A 48 -22.77 9.04 -2.13
N ASP A 49 -23.16 10.22 -2.59
CA ASP A 49 -23.97 10.44 -3.79
C ASP A 49 -25.28 9.64 -3.79
N PHE A 50 -26.03 9.70 -2.69
CA PHE A 50 -27.32 9.00 -2.58
C PHE A 50 -28.37 9.61 -3.49
N THR A 51 -29.11 8.75 -4.18
CA THR A 51 -30.34 9.15 -4.88
C THR A 51 -31.50 9.33 -3.89
N GLU A 52 -32.57 9.99 -4.32
CA GLU A 52 -33.79 10.16 -3.47
C GLU A 52 -34.41 8.82 -3.05
N GLU A 53 -34.35 7.82 -3.93
CA GLU A 53 -34.80 6.45 -3.64
C GLU A 53 -33.94 5.77 -2.57
N GLU A 54 -32.64 5.95 -2.65
CA GLU A 54 -31.67 5.41 -1.68
C GLU A 54 -31.81 6.09 -0.31
N VAL A 55 -32.01 7.40 -0.27
CA VAL A 55 -32.33 8.12 0.98
C VAL A 55 -33.61 7.56 1.61
N THR A 56 -34.65 7.33 0.81
CA THR A 56 -35.89 6.73 1.29
C THR A 56 -35.68 5.33 1.85
N PHE A 57 -34.86 4.51 1.16
CA PHE A 57 -34.45 3.18 1.64
C PHE A 57 -33.74 3.26 2.99
N ILE A 58 -32.75 4.17 3.14
CA ILE A 58 -31.98 4.35 4.38
C ILE A 58 -32.92 4.68 5.56
N LEU A 59 -33.85 5.63 5.37
CA LEU A 59 -34.78 6.04 6.41
C LEU A 59 -35.72 4.90 6.80
N ASN A 60 -36.26 4.17 5.83
CA ASN A 60 -37.12 3.02 6.08
C ASN A 60 -36.39 1.88 6.80
N ALA A 61 -35.16 1.55 6.37
CA ALA A 61 -34.36 0.51 6.99
C ALA A 61 -34.04 0.83 8.46
N LYS A 62 -33.76 2.11 8.77
CA LYS A 62 -33.61 2.57 10.16
C LYS A 62 -34.89 2.43 10.95
N ALA A 63 -36.03 2.86 10.40
CA ALA A 63 -37.31 2.78 11.07
C ALA A 63 -37.78 1.34 11.35
N GLU A 64 -37.45 0.41 10.46
CA GLU A 64 -37.77 -1.00 10.56
C GLU A 64 -36.69 -1.83 11.31
N ASN A 65 -35.62 -1.20 11.80
CA ASN A 65 -34.48 -1.82 12.47
C ASN A 65 -33.75 -2.89 11.62
N LYS A 66 -33.74 -2.71 10.30
CA LYS A 66 -33.02 -3.57 9.35
C LYS A 66 -31.56 -3.13 9.18
N LEU A 67 -30.85 -3.06 10.30
CA LEU A 67 -29.53 -2.41 10.34
C LEU A 67 -28.43 -3.20 9.61
N ASP A 68 -28.45 -4.54 9.59
CA ASP A 68 -27.49 -5.33 8.83
C ASP A 68 -27.68 -5.18 7.29
N GLU A 69 -28.94 -5.06 6.84
CA GLU A 69 -29.23 -4.78 5.44
C GLU A 69 -28.75 -3.39 5.04
N LEU A 70 -29.00 -2.40 5.89
CA LEU A 70 -28.51 -1.04 5.72
C LEU A 70 -26.98 -0.99 5.74
N PHE A 71 -26.33 -1.69 6.67
CA PHE A 71 -24.86 -1.76 6.77
C PHE A 71 -24.25 -2.28 5.47
N ARG A 72 -24.76 -3.40 4.94
CA ARG A 72 -24.29 -3.96 3.67
C ARG A 72 -24.46 -2.99 2.50
N PHE A 73 -25.59 -2.31 2.41
CA PHE A 73 -25.85 -1.29 1.39
C PHE A 73 -24.83 -0.15 1.48
N LEU A 74 -24.62 0.43 2.67
CA LEU A 74 -23.70 1.53 2.89
C LEU A 74 -22.23 1.13 2.63
N PHE A 75 -21.85 -0.09 3.02
CA PHE A 75 -20.52 -0.65 2.73
C PHE A 75 -20.27 -0.73 1.22
N ILE A 76 -21.24 -1.20 0.44
CA ILE A 76 -21.12 -1.27 -1.04
C ILE A 76 -21.02 0.14 -1.63
N LYS A 77 -21.85 1.08 -1.17
CA LYS A 77 -21.77 2.49 -1.59
C LYS A 77 -20.40 3.09 -1.32
N GLN A 78 -19.85 2.85 -0.13
CA GLN A 78 -18.48 3.31 0.20
C GLN A 78 -17.43 2.67 -0.71
N CYS A 79 -17.54 1.37 -1.01
CA CYS A 79 -16.63 0.72 -1.96
C CYS A 79 -16.70 1.37 -3.35
N ASN A 80 -17.90 1.63 -3.85
CA ASN A 80 -18.11 2.25 -5.17
C ASN A 80 -17.53 3.68 -5.20
N LYS A 81 -17.73 4.46 -4.13
CA LYS A 81 -17.12 5.79 -4.00
C LYS A 81 -15.60 5.75 -3.97
N LEU A 82 -15.01 4.77 -3.30
CA LEU A 82 -13.57 4.56 -3.29
C LEU A 82 -13.01 4.17 -4.67
N GLY A 83 -13.82 3.58 -5.54
CA GLY A 83 -13.43 3.28 -6.93
C GLY A 83 -13.04 4.51 -7.76
N GLU A 84 -13.49 5.72 -7.37
CA GLU A 84 -13.08 6.97 -8.03
C GLU A 84 -11.61 7.33 -7.79
N ILE A 85 -11.05 6.94 -6.63
CA ILE A 85 -9.67 7.28 -6.22
C ILE A 85 -8.73 6.08 -6.20
N LEU A 86 -9.26 4.87 -6.08
CA LEU A 86 -8.52 3.60 -6.01
C LEU A 86 -9.15 2.57 -6.96
N PRO A 87 -9.20 2.83 -8.28
CA PRO A 87 -9.95 2.01 -9.23
C PRO A 87 -9.46 0.56 -9.31
N GLU A 88 -8.16 0.29 -9.14
CA GLU A 88 -7.59 -1.05 -9.23
C GLU A 88 -8.02 -1.98 -8.08
N LEU A 89 -8.39 -1.41 -6.93
CA LEU A 89 -8.84 -2.19 -5.79
C LEU A 89 -10.37 -2.20 -5.65
N PHE A 90 -11.01 -1.07 -5.95
CA PHE A 90 -12.44 -0.85 -5.81
C PHE A 90 -13.13 -0.74 -7.18
N GLU A 91 -12.77 -1.62 -8.14
CA GLU A 91 -13.50 -1.75 -9.39
C GLU A 91 -15.01 -1.85 -9.12
N GLN A 92 -15.83 -1.23 -9.97
CA GLN A 92 -17.28 -1.36 -9.84
C GLN A 92 -17.68 -2.83 -9.83
N THR A 93 -18.38 -3.24 -8.78
CA THR A 93 -18.83 -4.62 -8.65
C THR A 93 -19.98 -4.88 -9.60
N LYS A 94 -19.99 -6.07 -10.20
CA LYS A 94 -21.13 -6.54 -10.97
C LYS A 94 -22.20 -7.05 -9.99
N ASP A 95 -23.48 -6.86 -10.28
CA ASP A 95 -24.63 -7.19 -9.44
C ASP A 95 -24.53 -8.56 -8.74
N TYR A 96 -24.04 -9.60 -9.44
CA TYR A 96 -23.87 -10.94 -8.86
C TYR A 96 -22.79 -11.02 -7.76
N THR A 97 -21.78 -10.16 -7.80
CA THR A 97 -20.72 -10.12 -6.78
C THR A 97 -21.23 -9.51 -5.49
N GLU A 98 -22.12 -8.53 -5.61
CA GLU A 98 -22.79 -7.89 -4.46
C GLU A 98 -23.77 -8.83 -3.77
N MET A 99 -24.48 -9.66 -4.54
CA MET A 99 -25.39 -10.69 -4.00
C MET A 99 -24.66 -11.73 -3.14
N LEU A 100 -23.37 -11.97 -3.40
CA LEU A 100 -22.56 -12.92 -2.64
C LEU A 100 -21.97 -12.31 -1.37
N LEU A 101 -22.05 -10.99 -1.19
CA LEU A 101 -21.58 -10.33 0.01
C LEU A 101 -22.60 -10.50 1.12
N ASN A 102 -22.27 -11.34 2.09
CA ASN A 102 -23.06 -11.51 3.32
C ASN A 102 -22.18 -11.12 4.49
N ILE A 103 -22.33 -9.89 4.97
CA ILE A 103 -21.57 -9.33 6.10
C ILE A 103 -22.55 -8.80 7.15
N SER A 104 -22.16 -8.93 8.41
CA SER A 104 -22.88 -8.43 9.57
C SER A 104 -21.89 -7.78 10.55
N TYR A 105 -22.26 -6.64 11.10
CA TYR A 105 -21.51 -5.99 12.17
C TYR A 105 -21.95 -6.47 13.56
N ILE A 106 -23.08 -7.19 13.67
CA ILE A 106 -23.64 -7.69 14.94
C ILE A 106 -23.14 -9.09 15.23
N ASN A 107 -23.05 -9.96 14.21
CA ASN A 107 -22.65 -11.34 14.37
C ASN A 107 -21.17 -11.44 14.74
N LYS A 108 -20.84 -11.98 15.91
CA LYS A 108 -19.46 -12.12 16.41
C LYS A 108 -18.60 -13.06 15.57
N ASP A 109 -19.20 -13.98 14.85
CA ASP A 109 -18.51 -14.94 13.97
C ASP A 109 -18.37 -14.40 12.54
N ASP A 110 -18.84 -13.16 12.28
CA ASP A 110 -18.67 -12.51 10.97
C ASP A 110 -17.27 -11.92 10.81
N VAL A 111 -16.80 -11.91 9.57
CA VAL A 111 -15.46 -11.40 9.22
C VAL A 111 -15.23 -9.95 9.68
N ILE A 112 -16.27 -9.11 9.68
CA ILE A 112 -16.18 -7.71 10.14
C ILE A 112 -15.87 -7.66 11.62
N ARG A 113 -16.62 -8.40 12.44
CA ARG A 113 -16.41 -8.44 13.90
C ARG A 113 -15.08 -9.11 14.26
N MET A 114 -14.74 -10.21 13.58
CA MET A 114 -13.45 -10.89 13.78
C MET A 114 -12.27 -9.97 13.47
N LEU A 115 -12.37 -9.15 12.43
CA LEU A 115 -11.33 -8.17 12.07
C LEU A 115 -11.25 -7.03 13.10
N VAL A 116 -12.39 -6.42 13.43
CA VAL A 116 -12.43 -5.24 14.31
C VAL A 116 -12.05 -5.59 15.75
N ASP A 117 -12.51 -6.73 16.26
CA ASP A 117 -12.26 -7.16 17.64
C ASP A 117 -10.96 -7.96 17.79
N GLY A 118 -10.53 -8.64 16.73
CA GLY A 118 -9.42 -9.58 16.77
C GLY A 118 -8.05 -9.01 16.38
N VAL A 119 -8.02 -7.90 15.66
CA VAL A 119 -6.76 -7.24 15.27
C VAL A 119 -6.72 -5.85 15.92
N PRO A 120 -5.74 -5.57 16.77
CA PRO A 120 -5.59 -4.29 17.44
C PRO A 120 -5.57 -3.12 16.45
N GLU A 121 -6.22 -2.02 16.82
CA GLU A 121 -6.27 -0.82 15.97
C GLU A 121 -4.88 -0.22 15.78
N GLU A 122 -4.03 -0.32 16.79
CA GLU A 122 -2.66 0.15 16.77
C GLU A 122 -1.81 -0.50 15.67
N ASP A 123 -2.14 -1.72 15.26
CA ASP A 123 -1.43 -2.42 14.18
C ASP A 123 -1.72 -1.81 12.80
N PHE A 124 -2.86 -1.12 12.66
CA PHE A 124 -3.24 -0.37 11.45
C PHE A 124 -2.84 1.10 11.51
N ASP A 125 -2.66 1.68 12.70
CA ASP A 125 -2.40 3.12 12.87
C ASP A 125 -0.95 3.47 12.57
N ILE A 126 -0.70 4.09 11.41
CA ILE A 126 0.62 4.57 10.99
C ILE A 126 0.89 6.03 11.37
N THR A 127 0.05 6.65 12.17
CA THR A 127 0.11 8.07 12.50
C THR A 127 0.44 8.34 13.96
N THR A 128 -0.02 7.49 14.86
CA THR A 128 0.15 7.67 16.29
C THR A 128 1.45 7.02 16.76
N LYS A 129 2.21 7.77 17.54
CA LYS A 129 3.45 7.27 18.16
C LYS A 129 3.15 6.75 19.55
N ASN A 130 3.71 5.58 19.88
CA ASN A 130 3.65 5.01 21.23
C ASN A 130 4.47 5.83 22.24
N GLU A 131 4.48 5.41 23.51
CA GLU A 131 5.24 6.07 24.59
C GLU A 131 6.75 6.15 24.30
N ASN A 132 7.29 5.26 23.47
CA ASN A 132 8.69 5.25 23.04
C ASN A 132 8.96 6.16 21.83
N GLY A 133 7.93 6.82 21.29
CA GLY A 133 8.04 7.68 20.11
C GLY A 133 8.05 6.91 18.78
N GLU A 134 7.72 5.62 18.80
CA GLU A 134 7.69 4.74 17.62
C GLU A 134 6.25 4.56 17.13
N VAL A 135 6.07 4.46 15.81
CA VAL A 135 4.80 4.08 15.20
C VAL A 135 4.74 2.56 15.15
N GLN A 136 3.67 1.97 15.67
CA GLN A 136 3.50 0.51 15.71
C GLN A 136 2.92 -0.01 14.41
N GLY A 137 1.91 0.65 13.87
CA GLY A 137 1.24 0.25 12.63
C GLY A 137 2.14 0.40 11.40
N GLN A 138 1.90 -0.45 10.44
CA GLN A 138 2.62 -0.47 9.16
C GLN A 138 1.65 -0.71 8.01
N VAL A 139 1.91 -0.09 6.85
CA VAL A 139 1.11 -0.32 5.64
C VAL A 139 1.16 -1.79 5.23
N GLU A 140 2.25 -2.46 5.53
CA GLU A 140 2.53 -3.87 5.26
C GLU A 140 1.60 -4.86 5.98
N ILE A 141 0.86 -4.43 7.00
CA ILE A 141 -0.12 -5.29 7.71
C ILE A 141 -1.10 -5.95 6.73
N ILE A 142 -1.48 -5.24 5.69
CA ILE A 142 -2.40 -5.73 4.65
C ILE A 142 -1.82 -6.97 3.97
N GLY A 143 -0.54 -6.93 3.66
CA GLY A 143 0.19 -8.06 3.11
C GLY A 143 0.24 -9.24 4.07
N TRP A 144 0.54 -9.01 5.34
CA TRP A 144 0.60 -10.07 6.34
C TRP A 144 -0.74 -10.77 6.53
N LEU A 145 -1.84 -10.04 6.59
CA LEU A 145 -3.18 -10.62 6.67
C LEU A 145 -3.50 -11.49 5.44
N TYR A 146 -3.07 -11.07 4.24
CA TYR A 146 -3.20 -11.87 3.02
C TYR A 146 -2.34 -13.14 3.07
N GLN A 147 -1.13 -13.08 3.63
CA GLN A 147 -0.29 -14.26 3.81
C GLN A 147 -0.97 -15.28 4.73
N TYR A 148 -1.50 -14.85 5.88
CA TYR A 148 -2.20 -15.74 6.80
C TYR A 148 -3.43 -16.36 6.16
N TYR A 149 -4.18 -15.61 5.37
CA TYR A 149 -5.32 -16.10 4.62
C TYR A 149 -4.95 -17.27 3.68
N ASN A 150 -3.76 -17.24 3.08
CA ASN A 150 -3.29 -18.27 2.16
C ASN A 150 -2.58 -19.46 2.84
N THR A 151 -2.38 -19.45 4.15
CA THR A 151 -1.56 -20.44 4.87
C THR A 151 -2.06 -21.87 4.66
N GLU A 152 -3.36 -22.13 4.77
CA GLU A 152 -3.93 -23.47 4.59
C GLU A 152 -3.71 -24.01 3.17
N VAL A 153 -3.92 -23.15 2.15
CA VAL A 153 -3.72 -23.53 0.74
C VAL A 153 -2.24 -23.78 0.46
N LYS A 154 -1.35 -23.00 1.06
CA LYS A 154 0.10 -23.15 1.00
C LYS A 154 0.52 -24.51 1.59
N ASP A 155 0.09 -24.81 2.80
CA ASP A 155 0.43 -26.05 3.50
C ASP A 155 -0.07 -27.29 2.74
N ASP A 156 -1.31 -27.27 2.24
CA ASP A 156 -1.85 -28.34 1.40
C ASP A 156 -1.05 -28.49 0.09
N THR A 157 -0.64 -27.38 -0.52
CA THR A 157 0.17 -27.40 -1.74
C THR A 157 1.53 -28.02 -1.51
N PHE A 158 2.24 -27.68 -0.43
CA PHE A 158 3.52 -28.28 -0.08
C PHE A 158 3.39 -29.75 0.32
N LYS A 159 2.29 -30.15 0.98
CA LYS A 159 1.97 -31.53 1.28
C LYS A 159 1.78 -32.37 -0.01
N LYS A 160 1.07 -31.80 -1.00
CA LYS A 160 0.92 -32.43 -2.33
C LYS A 160 2.24 -32.53 -3.08
N LEU A 161 3.07 -31.47 -3.02
CA LEU A 161 4.39 -31.47 -3.65
C LEU A 161 5.31 -32.57 -3.08
N LYS A 162 5.30 -32.78 -1.74
CA LYS A 162 6.02 -33.90 -1.11
C LYS A 162 5.55 -35.27 -1.63
N ASN A 163 4.29 -35.37 -2.03
CA ASN A 163 3.71 -36.57 -2.65
C ASN A 163 3.89 -36.60 -4.20
N LYS A 164 4.82 -35.77 -4.74
CA LYS A 164 5.15 -35.70 -6.17
C LYS A 164 4.00 -35.22 -7.07
N VAL A 165 3.01 -34.52 -6.51
CA VAL A 165 1.94 -33.86 -7.28
C VAL A 165 2.47 -32.49 -7.72
N LYS A 166 2.39 -32.17 -9.01
CA LYS A 166 2.79 -30.85 -9.54
C LYS A 166 1.88 -29.75 -8.99
N ILE A 167 2.46 -28.58 -8.78
CA ILE A 167 1.72 -27.36 -8.42
C ILE A 167 0.88 -26.95 -9.62
N SER A 168 -0.43 -26.78 -9.43
CA SER A 168 -1.32 -26.24 -10.47
C SER A 168 -1.20 -24.71 -10.53
N LYS A 169 -1.61 -24.11 -11.66
CA LYS A 169 -1.58 -22.67 -11.89
C LYS A 169 -2.24 -21.88 -10.73
N GLU A 170 -3.41 -22.32 -10.30
CA GLU A 170 -4.20 -21.65 -9.24
C GLU A 170 -3.53 -21.71 -7.86
N ARG A 171 -2.54 -22.61 -7.70
CA ARG A 171 -1.80 -22.79 -6.45
C ARG A 171 -0.43 -22.14 -6.44
N ILE A 172 0.05 -21.67 -7.59
CA ILE A 172 1.34 -20.97 -7.70
C ILE A 172 1.38 -19.77 -6.74
N PRO A 173 0.39 -18.87 -6.70
CA PRO A 173 0.42 -17.74 -5.79
C PRO A 173 0.60 -18.13 -4.33
N ALA A 174 -0.16 -19.11 -3.84
CA ALA A 174 -0.05 -19.58 -2.46
C ALA A 174 1.29 -20.29 -2.18
N ALA A 175 1.87 -20.97 -3.17
CA ALA A 175 3.14 -21.67 -3.03
C ALA A 175 4.36 -20.75 -3.04
N THR A 176 4.30 -19.65 -3.80
CA THR A 176 5.41 -18.71 -3.99
C THR A 176 5.31 -17.48 -3.08
N GLN A 177 4.16 -17.25 -2.48
CA GLN A 177 3.97 -16.13 -1.57
C GLN A 177 4.85 -16.30 -0.33
N LEU A 178 5.88 -15.47 -0.26
CA LEU A 178 6.82 -15.39 0.85
C LEU A 178 6.99 -13.91 1.22
N PHE A 179 6.80 -13.60 2.49
CA PHE A 179 7.13 -12.27 2.99
C PHE A 179 8.61 -12.21 3.34
N THR A 180 9.27 -11.28 2.68
CA THR A 180 10.67 -10.99 3.00
C THR A 180 10.71 -10.26 4.34
N PRO A 181 11.45 -10.76 5.33
CA PRO A 181 11.62 -10.07 6.61
C PRO A 181 12.13 -8.62 6.43
N ASP A 182 11.63 -7.70 7.25
CA ASP A 182 11.91 -6.27 7.17
C ASP A 182 13.41 -5.93 7.05
N TRP A 183 14.25 -6.59 7.86
CA TRP A 183 15.68 -6.35 7.81
C TRP A 183 16.33 -6.77 6.47
N ILE A 184 15.79 -7.81 5.80
CA ILE A 184 16.27 -8.22 4.47
C ILE A 184 15.84 -7.19 3.43
N VAL A 185 14.59 -6.72 3.49
CA VAL A 185 14.09 -5.66 2.61
C VAL A 185 14.98 -4.43 2.73
N LYS A 186 15.25 -3.96 3.95
CA LYS A 186 16.14 -2.83 4.21
C LYS A 186 17.54 -3.06 3.67
N TYR A 187 18.12 -4.24 3.97
CA TYR A 187 19.43 -4.61 3.44
C TYR A 187 19.47 -4.56 1.91
N MET A 188 18.47 -5.12 1.23
CA MET A 188 18.42 -5.13 -0.24
C MET A 188 18.32 -3.73 -0.82
N VAL A 189 17.43 -2.91 -0.31
CA VAL A 189 17.14 -1.57 -0.85
C VAL A 189 18.30 -0.60 -0.54
N GLU A 190 18.81 -0.60 0.69
CA GLU A 190 19.92 0.27 1.09
C GLU A 190 21.21 -0.04 0.32
N ASN A 191 21.44 -1.32 -0.03
CA ASN A 191 22.62 -1.76 -0.78
C ASN A 191 22.42 -1.83 -2.31
N SER A 192 21.28 -1.42 -2.81
CA SER A 192 21.02 -1.23 -4.24
C SER A 192 20.69 0.23 -4.55
N LEU A 193 19.47 0.68 -4.26
CA LEU A 193 19.05 2.06 -4.47
C LEU A 193 19.86 3.06 -3.64
N GLY A 194 20.03 2.77 -2.34
CA GLY A 194 20.83 3.61 -1.45
C GLY A 194 22.29 3.69 -1.90
N ARG A 195 22.87 2.57 -2.32
CA ARG A 195 24.22 2.53 -2.88
C ARG A 195 24.35 3.39 -4.13
N LEU A 196 23.43 3.26 -5.08
CA LEU A 196 23.44 4.06 -6.31
C LEU A 196 23.47 5.57 -5.98
N TRP A 197 22.67 5.99 -4.99
CA TRP A 197 22.63 7.40 -4.58
C TRP A 197 23.92 7.84 -3.89
N ILE A 198 24.49 7.04 -3.02
CA ILE A 198 25.79 7.34 -2.39
C ILE A 198 26.91 7.41 -3.44
N GLU A 199 26.91 6.52 -4.43
CA GLU A 199 27.85 6.57 -5.53
C GLU A 199 27.71 7.83 -6.40
N HIS A 200 26.46 8.31 -6.62
CA HIS A 200 26.21 9.60 -7.25
C HIS A 200 26.83 10.74 -6.44
N LEU A 201 26.55 10.83 -5.15
CA LEU A 201 27.10 11.88 -4.28
C LEU A 201 28.63 11.86 -4.29
N ARG A 202 29.26 10.69 -4.28
CA ARG A 202 30.72 10.52 -4.36
C ARG A 202 31.31 10.84 -5.75
N ALA A 203 30.51 10.71 -6.79
CA ALA A 203 30.91 11.15 -8.13
C ALA A 203 30.98 12.69 -8.23
N ILE A 204 30.16 13.40 -7.43
CA ILE A 204 30.18 14.86 -7.30
C ILE A 204 31.34 15.29 -6.40
N ASP A 205 31.45 14.68 -5.22
CA ASP A 205 32.49 14.97 -4.21
C ASP A 205 33.09 13.68 -3.66
N SER A 206 34.28 13.33 -4.11
CA SER A 206 34.99 12.12 -3.73
C SER A 206 35.47 12.08 -2.26
N THR A 207 35.34 13.18 -1.52
CA THR A 207 35.68 13.25 -0.09
C THR A 207 34.57 12.70 0.81
N ILE A 208 33.36 12.51 0.27
CA ILE A 208 32.21 11.98 0.98
C ILE A 208 32.49 10.52 1.42
N LYS A 209 32.23 10.24 2.69
CA LYS A 209 32.31 8.89 3.26
C LYS A 209 30.94 8.23 3.23
N GLU A 210 30.88 7.02 2.68
CA GLU A 210 29.67 6.24 2.52
C GLU A 210 28.91 6.07 3.84
N LYS A 211 29.62 5.72 4.89
CA LYS A 211 29.05 5.51 6.23
C LYS A 211 28.39 6.75 6.80
N GLU A 212 29.01 7.92 6.65
CA GLU A 212 28.48 9.18 7.17
C GLU A 212 27.16 9.54 6.47
N ILE A 213 27.04 9.27 5.17
CA ILE A 213 25.81 9.48 4.41
C ILE A 213 24.73 8.47 4.80
N ALA A 214 25.09 7.18 4.89
CA ALA A 214 24.15 6.14 5.30
C ALA A 214 23.59 6.41 6.71
N GLU A 215 24.45 6.83 7.66
CA GLU A 215 24.05 7.24 9.01
C GLU A 215 23.10 8.48 8.98
N LYS A 216 23.39 9.47 8.14
CA LYS A 216 22.57 10.66 7.97
C LYS A 216 21.17 10.32 7.48
N PHE A 217 21.03 9.36 6.56
CA PHE A 217 19.75 8.86 6.07
C PHE A 217 19.10 7.81 7.00
N GLY A 218 19.81 7.34 8.03
CA GLY A 218 19.31 6.29 8.93
C GLY A 218 19.32 4.89 8.31
N TRP A 219 20.09 4.67 7.24
CA TRP A 219 20.22 3.39 6.55
C TRP A 219 21.13 2.44 7.33
N LYS A 220 20.55 1.71 8.26
CA LYS A 220 21.25 0.87 9.25
C LYS A 220 21.88 -0.39 8.66
N TYR A 221 21.37 -0.86 7.53
CA TYR A 221 21.81 -2.11 6.88
C TYR A 221 22.71 -1.85 5.67
N TYR A 222 23.07 -0.58 5.42
CA TYR A 222 24.04 -0.23 4.38
C TYR A 222 25.43 -0.77 4.72
N LEU A 223 26.06 -1.38 3.74
CA LEU A 223 27.44 -1.85 3.85
C LEU A 223 28.35 -0.99 2.99
N GLU A 224 29.47 -0.53 3.55
CA GLU A 224 30.49 0.16 2.79
C GLU A 224 31.09 -0.77 1.71
N GLU A 225 31.60 -0.17 0.64
CA GLU A 225 32.23 -0.92 -0.43
C GLU A 225 33.45 -1.68 0.09
N ALA A 226 33.56 -2.99 -0.22
CA ALA A 226 34.72 -3.78 0.08
C ALA A 226 35.91 -3.38 -0.81
N GLU A 227 37.10 -3.61 -0.33
CA GLU A 227 38.33 -3.42 -1.15
C GLU A 227 38.22 -4.25 -2.43
N GLN A 228 38.50 -3.60 -3.56
CA GLN A 228 38.43 -4.21 -4.88
C GLN A 228 39.84 -4.38 -5.47
N GLU A 229 39.97 -5.36 -6.34
CA GLU A 229 41.20 -5.48 -7.16
C GLU A 229 41.37 -4.23 -8.03
N LYS A 230 42.63 -3.86 -8.31
CA LYS A 230 42.98 -2.62 -9.00
C LYS A 230 42.28 -2.46 -10.35
N GLU A 231 42.15 -3.55 -11.12
CA GLU A 231 41.50 -3.53 -12.43
C GLU A 231 39.95 -3.28 -12.29
N VAL A 232 39.32 -3.86 -11.25
CA VAL A 232 37.92 -3.68 -10.94
C VAL A 232 37.67 -2.24 -10.49
N SER A 233 38.51 -1.70 -9.62
CA SER A 233 38.42 -0.31 -9.13
C SER A 233 38.48 0.71 -10.27
N ILE A 234 39.35 0.48 -11.28
CA ILE A 234 39.44 1.35 -12.46
C ILE A 234 38.13 1.31 -13.26
N LYS A 235 37.56 0.12 -13.51
CA LYS A 235 36.33 -0.04 -14.24
C LYS A 235 35.15 0.61 -13.50
N LEU A 236 35.03 0.40 -12.18
CA LEU A 236 34.00 1.01 -11.36
C LEU A 236 34.10 2.54 -11.36
N THR A 237 35.33 3.07 -11.28
CA THR A 237 35.54 4.53 -11.35
C THR A 237 35.05 5.11 -12.68
N GLU A 238 35.27 4.40 -13.80
CA GLU A 238 34.79 4.85 -15.11
C GLU A 238 33.27 4.80 -15.22
N ILE A 239 32.64 3.72 -14.74
CA ILE A 239 31.17 3.59 -14.72
C ILE A 239 30.54 4.69 -13.86
N ARG A 240 31.10 4.95 -12.68
CA ARG A 240 30.59 5.94 -11.73
C ARG A 240 30.69 7.39 -12.21
N LYS A 241 31.53 7.69 -13.19
CA LYS A 241 31.56 9.04 -13.81
C LYS A 241 30.21 9.41 -14.41
N SER A 242 29.48 8.45 -14.96
CA SER A 242 28.15 8.68 -15.54
C SER A 242 27.08 9.00 -14.48
N TYR A 243 27.33 8.69 -13.22
CA TYR A 243 26.39 8.96 -12.13
C TYR A 243 26.39 10.41 -11.67
N LYS A 244 27.38 11.22 -12.11
CA LYS A 244 27.54 12.61 -11.69
C LYS A 244 26.30 13.48 -12.03
N ASP A 245 25.69 13.21 -13.16
CA ASP A 245 24.55 13.99 -13.67
C ASP A 245 23.20 13.32 -13.35
N LEU A 246 23.20 12.24 -12.51
CA LEU A 246 22.00 11.54 -12.12
C LEU A 246 21.10 12.44 -11.26
N THR A 247 19.82 12.50 -11.59
CA THR A 247 18.81 13.16 -10.77
C THR A 247 17.87 12.13 -10.15
N PRO A 248 17.13 12.45 -9.07
CA PRO A 248 16.17 11.53 -8.49
C PRO A 248 15.10 11.04 -9.50
N GLN A 249 14.74 11.87 -10.49
CA GLN A 249 13.75 11.50 -11.52
C GLN A 249 14.27 10.46 -12.51
N ASP A 250 15.59 10.34 -12.69
CA ASP A 250 16.21 9.36 -13.61
C ASP A 250 16.24 7.96 -13.03
N ILE A 251 16.07 7.83 -11.71
CA ILE A 251 16.10 6.55 -11.03
C ILE A 251 14.83 5.75 -11.33
N THR A 252 14.98 4.52 -11.81
CA THR A 252 13.87 3.58 -11.99
C THR A 252 14.12 2.32 -11.18
N CYS A 253 13.20 2.01 -10.27
CA CYS A 253 13.21 0.83 -9.43
C CYS A 253 12.13 -0.13 -9.92
N ILE A 254 12.46 -1.41 -10.06
CA ILE A 254 11.52 -2.46 -10.43
C ILE A 254 11.61 -3.64 -9.48
N ASP A 255 10.45 -4.11 -9.03
CA ASP A 255 10.30 -5.41 -8.40
C ASP A 255 9.49 -6.32 -9.34
N PRO A 256 10.12 -7.33 -9.98
CA PRO A 256 9.44 -8.19 -10.95
C PRO A 256 8.59 -9.29 -10.30
N CYS A 257 8.57 -9.39 -8.97
CA CYS A 257 7.82 -10.36 -8.18
C CYS A 257 7.33 -9.68 -6.90
N MET A 258 6.61 -8.55 -7.07
CA MET A 258 6.37 -7.57 -6.00
C MET A 258 5.56 -8.10 -4.82
N GLY A 259 4.81 -9.21 -4.96
CA GLY A 259 3.96 -9.75 -3.91
C GLY A 259 2.98 -8.71 -3.38
N SER A 260 3.01 -8.47 -2.08
CA SER A 260 2.23 -7.42 -1.42
C SER A 260 2.97 -6.07 -1.30
N GLY A 261 4.12 -5.93 -1.95
CA GLY A 261 4.80 -4.65 -2.13
C GLY A 261 5.81 -4.26 -1.06
N HIS A 262 6.23 -5.13 -0.16
CA HIS A 262 7.15 -4.80 0.93
C HIS A 262 8.43 -4.10 0.47
N ILE A 263 9.06 -4.61 -0.61
CA ILE A 263 10.28 -4.02 -1.15
C ILE A 263 9.98 -2.63 -1.73
N LEU A 264 8.90 -2.50 -2.52
CA LEU A 264 8.52 -1.23 -3.14
C LEU A 264 8.11 -0.17 -2.13
N VAL A 265 7.46 -0.56 -1.02
CA VAL A 265 7.09 0.35 0.07
C VAL A 265 8.34 0.91 0.75
N TYR A 266 9.37 0.11 0.99
CA TYR A 266 10.61 0.62 1.56
C TYR A 266 11.46 1.39 0.53
N MET A 267 11.45 1.00 -0.75
CA MET A 267 12.03 1.82 -1.82
C MET A 267 11.41 3.21 -1.86
N PHE A 268 10.10 3.30 -1.59
CA PHE A 268 9.41 4.58 -1.51
C PHE A 268 10.02 5.48 -0.42
N ASP A 269 10.29 4.95 0.78
CA ASP A 269 10.90 5.71 1.87
C ASP A 269 12.29 6.19 1.50
N VAL A 270 13.12 5.31 0.97
CA VAL A 270 14.49 5.67 0.52
C VAL A 270 14.46 6.73 -0.59
N LEU A 271 13.48 6.66 -1.50
CA LEU A 271 13.30 7.70 -2.53
C LEU A 271 12.85 9.04 -1.92
N ILE A 272 11.98 9.04 -0.90
CA ILE A 272 11.64 10.27 -0.17
C ILE A 272 12.88 10.92 0.42
N ASP A 273 13.75 10.12 1.07
CA ASP A 273 15.03 10.62 1.61
C ASP A 273 15.89 11.25 0.51
N ILE A 274 16.00 10.58 -0.63
CA ILE A 274 16.76 11.05 -1.79
C ILE A 274 16.19 12.38 -2.32
N TYR A 275 14.88 12.45 -2.60
CA TYR A 275 14.26 13.66 -3.11
C TYR A 275 14.37 14.84 -2.13
N THR A 276 14.17 14.58 -0.84
CA THR A 276 14.25 15.64 0.18
C THR A 276 15.67 16.13 0.36
N SER A 277 16.69 15.28 0.18
CA SER A 277 18.09 15.70 0.21
C SER A 277 18.45 16.65 -0.93
N GLU A 278 17.74 16.54 -2.06
CA GLU A 278 17.85 17.43 -3.24
C GLU A 278 16.92 18.66 -3.16
N GLY A 279 16.28 18.89 -2.01
CA GLY A 279 15.46 20.08 -1.76
C GLY A 279 14.01 20.00 -2.25
N TYR A 280 13.54 18.83 -2.70
CA TYR A 280 12.13 18.63 -3.01
C TYR A 280 11.29 18.55 -1.73
N SER A 281 10.06 19.06 -1.77
CA SER A 281 9.12 18.79 -0.68
C SER A 281 8.62 17.35 -0.75
N GLU A 282 8.37 16.72 0.40
CA GLU A 282 7.76 15.38 0.45
C GLU A 282 6.46 15.32 -0.37
N LYS A 283 5.65 16.39 -0.32
CA LYS A 283 4.39 16.49 -1.04
C LYS A 283 4.55 16.46 -2.56
N ASP A 284 5.66 16.94 -3.09
CA ASP A 284 5.97 16.90 -4.52
C ASP A 284 6.65 15.57 -4.88
N ALA A 285 7.57 15.11 -4.03
CA ALA A 285 8.32 13.89 -4.22
C ALA A 285 7.40 12.67 -4.43
N VAL A 286 6.31 12.55 -3.66
CA VAL A 286 5.38 11.42 -3.78
C VAL A 286 4.81 11.25 -5.19
N PHE A 287 4.55 12.33 -5.92
CA PHE A 287 4.05 12.24 -7.29
C PHE A 287 5.12 11.75 -8.28
N TYR A 288 6.37 12.20 -8.10
CA TYR A 288 7.48 11.71 -8.91
C TYR A 288 7.75 10.24 -8.63
N ILE A 289 7.77 9.85 -7.36
CA ILE A 289 8.02 8.46 -6.95
C ILE A 289 6.98 7.51 -7.55
N VAL A 290 5.70 7.84 -7.39
CA VAL A 290 4.61 6.98 -7.88
C VAL A 290 4.54 6.95 -9.40
N ASN A 291 4.71 8.11 -10.06
CA ASN A 291 4.50 8.21 -11.50
C ASN A 291 5.76 7.91 -12.33
N ASN A 292 6.97 7.91 -11.73
CA ASN A 292 8.20 7.74 -12.50
C ASN A 292 9.13 6.65 -11.97
N ASN A 293 9.34 6.59 -10.64
CA ASN A 293 10.44 5.80 -10.09
C ASN A 293 10.07 4.34 -9.83
N ILE A 294 8.87 4.08 -9.27
CA ILE A 294 8.47 2.74 -8.82
C ILE A 294 7.75 1.98 -9.92
N ARG A 295 8.20 0.73 -10.14
CA ARG A 295 7.59 -0.22 -11.06
C ARG A 295 7.50 -1.58 -10.41
N GLY A 296 6.42 -2.32 -10.69
CA GLY A 296 6.23 -3.65 -10.12
C GLY A 296 5.46 -4.57 -11.05
N LEU A 297 5.77 -5.87 -10.96
CA LEU A 297 5.09 -6.92 -11.70
C LEU A 297 4.70 -8.05 -10.74
N ASP A 298 3.54 -8.64 -10.93
CA ASP A 298 3.16 -9.90 -10.28
C ASP A 298 2.22 -10.72 -11.16
N ILE A 299 2.19 -12.03 -10.97
CA ILE A 299 1.28 -12.96 -11.64
C ILE A 299 -0.04 -13.14 -10.88
N ASP A 300 -0.09 -12.69 -9.61
CA ASP A 300 -1.27 -12.75 -8.78
C ASP A 300 -1.96 -11.38 -8.72
N LYS A 301 -3.11 -11.27 -9.37
CA LYS A 301 -3.94 -10.06 -9.36
C LYS A 301 -4.20 -9.53 -7.95
N ARG A 302 -4.33 -10.41 -6.97
CA ARG A 302 -4.61 -10.04 -5.57
C ARG A 302 -3.40 -9.39 -4.93
N ALA A 303 -2.21 -9.96 -5.16
CA ALA A 303 -0.95 -9.38 -4.71
C ALA A 303 -0.72 -8.02 -5.38
N TYR A 304 -0.96 -7.92 -6.69
CA TYR A 304 -0.95 -6.64 -7.41
C TYR A 304 -1.85 -5.60 -6.75
N GLN A 305 -3.11 -5.95 -6.45
CA GLN A 305 -4.06 -5.02 -5.81
C GLN A 305 -3.60 -4.56 -4.44
N LEU A 306 -2.98 -5.45 -3.65
CA LEU A 306 -2.44 -5.10 -2.33
C LEU A 306 -1.23 -4.17 -2.44
N THR A 307 -0.32 -4.44 -3.38
CA THR A 307 0.82 -3.56 -3.66
C THR A 307 0.35 -2.18 -4.13
N TYR A 308 -0.60 -2.13 -5.07
CA TYR A 308 -1.20 -0.87 -5.50
C TYR A 308 -1.74 -0.08 -4.31
N PHE A 309 -2.54 -0.72 -3.46
CA PHE A 309 -3.07 -0.08 -2.28
C PHE A 309 -1.97 0.41 -1.33
N SER A 310 -0.97 -0.43 -1.04
CA SER A 310 0.13 -0.08 -0.14
C SER A 310 0.91 1.14 -0.63
N ILE A 311 1.23 1.21 -1.92
CA ILE A 311 1.91 2.36 -2.54
C ILE A 311 1.03 3.62 -2.49
N MET A 312 -0.27 3.50 -2.75
CA MET A 312 -1.20 4.63 -2.69
C MET A 312 -1.36 5.16 -1.25
N MET A 313 -1.43 4.27 -0.25
CA MET A 313 -1.50 4.66 1.15
C MET A 313 -0.18 5.29 1.61
N LYS A 314 0.96 4.78 1.15
CA LYS A 314 2.27 5.37 1.40
C LYS A 314 2.36 6.79 0.85
N GLY A 315 1.95 7.03 -0.39
CA GLY A 315 1.86 8.38 -0.95
C GLY A 315 0.93 9.30 -0.14
N ARG A 316 -0.21 8.77 0.31
CA ARG A 316 -1.19 9.50 1.13
C ARG A 316 -0.64 9.89 2.51
N SER A 317 0.23 9.07 3.11
CA SER A 317 0.84 9.38 4.41
C SER A 317 1.74 10.62 4.37
N TYR A 318 2.46 10.83 3.28
CA TYR A 318 3.30 12.02 3.07
C TYR A 318 2.53 13.24 2.55
N ASN A 319 1.41 13.02 1.83
CA ASN A 319 0.62 14.11 1.25
C ASN A 319 -0.88 13.91 1.48
N ARG A 320 -1.47 14.70 2.39
CA ARG A 320 -2.91 14.63 2.70
C ARG A 320 -3.85 14.87 1.50
N ARG A 321 -3.36 15.51 0.43
CA ARG A 321 -4.12 15.77 -0.80
C ARG A 321 -3.69 14.90 -1.97
N PHE A 322 -2.99 13.81 -1.69
CA PHE A 322 -2.42 12.94 -2.71
C PHE A 322 -3.44 12.47 -3.76
N PHE A 323 -4.61 12.04 -3.32
CA PHE A 323 -5.68 11.58 -4.22
C PHE A 323 -6.33 12.70 -5.06
N ASN A 324 -6.18 13.97 -4.68
CA ASN A 324 -6.71 15.09 -5.45
C ASN A 324 -5.83 15.43 -6.68
N GLY A 325 -4.71 14.75 -6.83
CA GLY A 325 -3.74 15.01 -7.89
C GLY A 325 -2.89 16.27 -7.65
N LYS A 326 -1.90 16.44 -8.52
CA LYS A 326 -1.00 17.59 -8.56
C LYS A 326 -1.33 18.47 -9.77
N LYS A 327 -1.61 19.75 -9.52
CA LYS A 327 -1.78 20.73 -10.58
C LYS A 327 -0.41 21.14 -11.13
N ILE A 328 -0.25 21.06 -12.43
CA ILE A 328 0.94 21.52 -13.16
C ILE A 328 0.50 22.47 -14.27
N GLU A 329 1.41 23.33 -14.71
CA GLU A 329 1.24 24.14 -15.92
C GLU A 329 2.02 23.47 -17.05
N GLU A 330 1.33 23.07 -18.12
CA GLU A 330 1.91 22.45 -19.30
C GLU A 330 1.41 23.22 -20.53
N GLU A 331 2.33 23.76 -21.30
CA GLU A 331 2.01 24.58 -22.50
C GLU A 331 1.03 25.76 -22.21
N GLY A 332 1.13 26.38 -21.04
CA GLY A 332 0.25 27.50 -20.64
C GLY A 332 -1.17 27.08 -20.23
N LYS A 333 -1.40 25.77 -20.02
CA LYS A 333 -2.67 25.21 -19.50
C LYS A 333 -2.46 24.52 -18.17
N GLU A 334 -3.41 24.73 -17.25
CA GLU A 334 -3.45 23.97 -16.01
C GLU A 334 -3.89 22.52 -16.30
N LYS A 335 -3.10 21.55 -15.85
CA LYS A 335 -3.36 20.12 -15.95
C LYS A 335 -3.22 19.49 -14.57
N THR A 336 -4.11 18.56 -14.25
CA THR A 336 -3.99 17.78 -13.01
C THR A 336 -3.39 16.42 -13.32
N ILE A 337 -2.28 16.08 -12.66
CA ILE A 337 -1.69 14.74 -12.70
C ILE A 337 -2.18 13.98 -11.46
N TYR A 338 -2.83 12.85 -11.71
CA TYR A 338 -3.24 11.91 -10.66
C TYR A 338 -2.14 10.88 -10.41
N PRO A 339 -2.03 10.36 -9.17
CA PRO A 339 -1.09 9.28 -8.88
C PRO A 339 -1.49 8.02 -9.66
N ASN A 340 -0.53 7.48 -10.40
CA ASN A 340 -0.73 6.27 -11.22
C ASN A 340 0.56 5.43 -11.19
N PRO A 341 0.69 4.51 -10.22
CA PRO A 341 1.88 3.68 -10.12
C PRO A 341 1.98 2.70 -11.30
N PHE A 342 3.18 2.50 -11.81
CA PHE A 342 3.49 1.56 -12.88
C PHE A 342 3.57 0.12 -12.34
N LEU A 343 2.42 -0.40 -11.93
CA LEU A 343 2.27 -1.76 -11.44
C LEU A 343 1.43 -2.55 -12.44
N TYR A 344 1.79 -3.81 -12.68
CA TYR A 344 1.13 -4.63 -13.69
C TYR A 344 0.93 -6.06 -13.19
N GLU A 345 -0.25 -6.61 -13.47
CA GLU A 345 -0.50 -8.05 -13.46
C GLU A 345 0.07 -8.63 -14.76
N ILE A 346 0.84 -9.71 -14.64
CA ILE A 346 1.35 -10.43 -15.81
C ILE A 346 0.30 -11.46 -16.22
N GLU A 347 -0.36 -11.21 -17.34
CA GLU A 347 -1.20 -12.21 -17.99
C GLU A 347 -0.32 -13.19 -18.80
N GLU A 348 -0.63 -14.50 -18.72
CA GLU A 348 0.04 -15.55 -19.50
C GLU A 348 -0.42 -15.58 -20.96
#